data_7ac87dd443efdd826aee3a91be801f3a
#
_entry.id   7ac87dd443efdd826aee3a91be801f3a
#
_cell.length_a   1.000
_cell.length_b   1.000
_cell.length_c   1.000
_cell.angle_alpha   90.00
_cell.angle_beta   90.00
_cell.angle_gamma   90.00
#
_symmetry.space_group_name_H-M   'P 1'
#
loop_
_entity.id
_entity.type
_entity.pdbx_description
1 polymer ?
#
loop_
_entity_poly.entity_id
_entity_poly.type
_entity_poly.pdbx_seq_one_letter_code
_entity_poly.pdbx_strand_id
1 'polypeptide(L)'
;PVKDKIDDIAIISTNNDKALGSIIADAFKKVGDSGLVVMEPSTEGETHVEVVEGVEYNKGLLNPNFITNKDSGTAELENPLVLIIDSKVESIRQIQPVLEHVIKTKEPLLIIGEVESNVLSALLMNKMKGNIKINVLDPPAYGLRRKEILDDLALLTGSTIVNEDLGDDLNSIEVDYLGRCVKVVTEKKKSIIRVEK
;
A
#
# COMPACT_ATOMS: atom_id res chain seq x y z
N PRO A 1 -16.55 29.56 -11.28
CA PRO A 1 -15.64 28.48 -10.91
C PRO A 1 -16.43 27.31 -10.35
N VAL A 2 -16.04 26.09 -10.66
CA VAL A 2 -16.75 24.85 -10.23
C VAL A 2 -16.79 24.72 -8.72
N LYS A 3 -15.81 25.28 -8.03
CA LYS A 3 -15.66 25.22 -6.55
C LYS A 3 -16.87 25.74 -5.78
N ASP A 4 -17.53 26.78 -6.30
CA ASP A 4 -18.68 27.42 -5.62
C ASP A 4 -20.01 26.70 -5.91
N LYS A 5 -19.99 25.65 -6.77
CA LYS A 5 -21.18 24.93 -7.24
C LYS A 5 -21.09 23.41 -7.09
N ILE A 6 -20.14 22.93 -6.28
CA ILE A 6 -19.94 21.47 -6.08
C ILE A 6 -21.23 20.83 -5.57
N ASP A 7 -21.94 21.45 -4.64
CA ASP A 7 -23.20 20.93 -4.10
C ASP A 7 -24.27 20.79 -5.19
N ASP A 8 -24.45 21.81 -6.00
CA ASP A 8 -25.45 21.80 -7.09
C ASP A 8 -25.12 20.76 -8.16
N ILE A 9 -23.83 20.65 -8.52
CA ILE A 9 -23.35 19.68 -9.52
C ILE A 9 -23.52 18.25 -8.98
N ALA A 10 -23.18 17.99 -7.73
CA ALA A 10 -23.33 16.68 -7.10
C ALA A 10 -24.81 16.27 -7.02
N ILE A 11 -25.71 17.19 -6.62
CA ILE A 11 -27.15 16.94 -6.58
C ILE A 11 -27.71 16.62 -7.96
N ILE A 12 -27.34 17.37 -8.99
CA ILE A 12 -27.77 17.12 -10.38
C ILE A 12 -27.25 15.75 -10.85
N SER A 13 -26.00 15.43 -10.57
CA SER A 13 -25.37 14.15 -10.96
C SER A 13 -26.00 12.94 -10.29
N THR A 14 -26.62 13.11 -9.13
CA THR A 14 -27.36 12.08 -8.39
C THR A 14 -28.85 12.06 -8.70
N ASN A 15 -29.24 12.54 -9.86
CA ASN A 15 -30.65 12.61 -10.28
C ASN A 15 -31.54 13.42 -9.31
N ASN A 16 -31.01 14.52 -8.78
CA ASN A 16 -31.64 15.38 -7.77
C ASN A 16 -31.87 14.72 -6.38
N ASP A 17 -31.20 13.65 -6.09
CA ASP A 17 -31.14 13.11 -4.74
C ASP A 17 -30.24 14.01 -3.87
N LYS A 18 -30.89 14.84 -3.03
CA LYS A 18 -30.20 15.81 -2.19
C LYS A 18 -29.35 15.16 -1.10
N ALA A 19 -29.77 14.02 -0.57
CA ALA A 19 -29.04 13.33 0.49
C ALA A 19 -27.74 12.75 -0.06
N LEU A 20 -27.82 12.00 -1.15
CA LEU A 20 -26.66 11.43 -1.82
C LEU A 20 -25.75 12.50 -2.43
N GLY A 21 -26.35 13.53 -3.07
CA GLY A 21 -25.58 14.65 -3.62
C GLY A 21 -24.79 15.42 -2.57
N SER A 22 -25.37 15.62 -1.38
CA SER A 22 -24.67 16.26 -0.25
C SER A 22 -23.48 15.44 0.24
N ILE A 23 -23.64 14.12 0.37
CA ILE A 23 -22.56 13.20 0.77
C ILE A 23 -21.40 13.26 -0.22
N ILE A 24 -21.69 13.25 -1.52
CA ILE A 24 -20.68 13.34 -2.59
C ILE A 24 -19.99 14.71 -2.56
N ALA A 25 -20.74 15.80 -2.44
CA ALA A 25 -20.17 17.14 -2.36
C ALA A 25 -19.22 17.29 -1.16
N ASP A 26 -19.61 16.75 -0.01
CA ASP A 26 -18.78 16.75 1.20
C ASP A 26 -17.50 15.93 1.02
N ALA A 27 -17.57 14.81 0.30
CA ALA A 27 -16.38 14.03 -0.05
C ALA A 27 -15.39 14.88 -0.86
N PHE A 28 -15.83 15.54 -1.94
CA PHE A 28 -14.99 16.42 -2.75
C PHE A 28 -14.42 17.61 -1.96
N LYS A 29 -15.20 18.21 -1.07
CA LYS A 29 -14.72 19.30 -0.22
C LYS A 29 -13.64 18.84 0.75
N LYS A 30 -13.76 17.63 1.30
CA LYS A 30 -12.80 17.06 2.26
C LYS A 30 -11.46 16.69 1.60
N VAL A 31 -11.48 16.12 0.40
CA VAL A 31 -10.24 15.72 -0.29
C VAL A 31 -9.54 16.85 -1.05
N GLY A 32 -10.28 17.93 -1.35
CA GLY A 32 -9.74 19.10 -2.05
C GLY A 32 -9.43 18.86 -3.54
N ASP A 33 -8.66 19.79 -4.13
CA ASP A 33 -8.43 19.83 -5.59
C ASP A 33 -7.56 18.69 -6.12
N SER A 34 -6.73 18.09 -5.28
CA SER A 34 -5.80 17.02 -5.65
C SER A 34 -6.24 15.63 -5.18
N GLY A 35 -7.38 15.56 -4.49
CA GLY A 35 -7.89 14.30 -4.00
C GLY A 35 -8.73 13.54 -5.02
N LEU A 36 -8.76 12.22 -4.89
CA LEU A 36 -9.60 11.32 -5.68
C LEU A 36 -10.80 10.87 -4.82
N VAL A 37 -11.99 10.96 -5.37
CA VAL A 37 -13.20 10.39 -4.78
C VAL A 37 -13.54 9.10 -5.51
N VAL A 38 -13.57 8.00 -4.77
CA VAL A 38 -13.93 6.67 -5.27
C VAL A 38 -15.21 6.22 -4.58
N MET A 39 -16.14 5.64 -5.35
CA MET A 39 -17.38 5.06 -4.81
C MET A 39 -17.25 3.54 -4.78
N GLU A 40 -17.47 2.95 -3.63
CA GLU A 40 -17.48 1.51 -3.44
C GLU A 40 -18.77 1.07 -2.74
N PRO A 41 -19.26 -0.16 -2.97
CA PRO A 41 -20.39 -0.69 -2.24
C PRO A 41 -20.06 -0.81 -0.74
N SER A 42 -20.87 -0.18 0.12
CA SER A 42 -20.74 -0.33 1.56
C SER A 42 -21.22 -1.71 2.01
N THR A 43 -20.47 -2.34 2.89
CA THR A 43 -20.86 -3.57 3.58
C THR A 43 -21.67 -3.29 4.86
N GLU A 44 -21.72 -2.03 5.29
CA GLU A 44 -22.36 -1.61 6.55
C GLU A 44 -23.83 -1.16 6.39
N GLY A 45 -24.35 -1.18 5.14
CA GLY A 45 -25.74 -0.85 4.85
C GLY A 45 -26.08 0.62 4.82
N GLU A 46 -25.15 1.51 5.16
CA GLU A 46 -25.30 2.96 5.10
C GLU A 46 -24.24 3.59 4.20
N THR A 47 -24.63 4.68 3.51
CA THR A 47 -23.69 5.46 2.70
C THR A 47 -22.95 6.46 3.58
N HIS A 48 -21.65 6.35 3.67
CA HIS A 48 -20.79 7.26 4.42
C HIS A 48 -19.55 7.67 3.61
N VAL A 49 -18.88 8.72 4.05
CA VAL A 49 -17.63 9.20 3.47
C VAL A 49 -16.49 8.87 4.42
N GLU A 50 -15.57 8.07 3.95
CA GLU A 50 -14.27 7.87 4.58
C GLU A 50 -13.21 8.67 3.85
N VAL A 51 -12.46 9.50 4.57
CA VAL A 51 -11.31 10.23 4.02
C VAL A 51 -10.04 9.51 4.42
N VAL A 52 -9.35 9.00 3.41
CA VAL A 52 -8.08 8.31 3.59
C VAL A 52 -6.96 9.19 3.04
N GLU A 53 -6.04 9.58 3.90
CA GLU A 53 -4.82 10.26 3.48
C GLU A 53 -3.78 9.20 3.09
N GLY A 54 -3.49 9.08 1.80
CA GLY A 54 -2.52 8.10 1.30
C GLY A 54 -2.84 7.63 -0.10
N VAL A 55 -2.07 6.66 -0.57
CA VAL A 55 -2.26 6.00 -1.86
C VAL A 55 -2.97 4.68 -1.63
N GLU A 56 -4.08 4.47 -2.32
CA GLU A 56 -4.74 3.17 -2.35
C GLU A 56 -4.00 2.24 -3.31
N TYR A 57 -3.65 1.08 -2.80
CA TYR A 57 -2.96 0.04 -3.53
C TYR A 57 -3.86 -1.20 -3.63
N ASN A 58 -4.22 -1.59 -4.85
CA ASN A 58 -5.19 -2.65 -5.14
C ASN A 58 -4.67 -4.07 -4.91
N LYS A 59 -3.88 -4.27 -3.86
CA LYS A 59 -3.45 -5.58 -3.37
C LYS A 59 -3.58 -5.62 -1.86
N GLY A 60 -4.08 -6.73 -1.39
CA GLY A 60 -4.32 -6.97 0.03
C GLY A 60 -3.42 -8.05 0.61
N LEU A 61 -3.86 -8.61 1.72
CA LEU A 61 -3.15 -9.63 2.47
C LEU A 61 -2.86 -10.88 1.63
N LEU A 62 -1.60 -11.24 1.49
CA LEU A 62 -1.16 -12.51 0.91
C LEU A 62 -1.42 -13.69 1.83
N ASN A 63 -1.35 -13.49 3.13
CA ASN A 63 -1.54 -14.54 4.12
C ASN A 63 -2.14 -13.95 5.40
N PRO A 64 -3.14 -14.60 6.02
CA PRO A 64 -3.73 -14.15 7.28
C PRO A 64 -2.73 -14.01 8.43
N ASN A 65 -1.61 -14.72 8.40
CA ASN A 65 -0.57 -14.60 9.43
C ASN A 65 0.18 -13.26 9.41
N PHE A 66 -0.03 -12.42 8.39
CA PHE A 66 0.45 -11.03 8.40
C PHE A 66 -0.41 -10.10 9.26
N ILE A 67 -1.64 -10.47 9.59
CA ILE A 67 -2.55 -9.67 10.42
C ILE A 67 -1.86 -9.30 11.74
N THR A 68 -1.90 -8.02 12.06
CA THR A 68 -1.40 -7.45 13.33
C THR A 68 -2.56 -7.01 14.22
N ASN A 69 -3.61 -6.48 13.62
CA ASN A 69 -4.84 -6.10 14.30
C ASN A 69 -5.92 -7.15 14.03
N LYS A 70 -6.23 -7.96 15.05
CA LYS A 70 -7.20 -9.06 14.93
C LYS A 70 -8.65 -8.58 14.89
N ASP A 71 -8.93 -7.42 15.49
CA ASP A 71 -10.29 -6.88 15.58
C ASP A 71 -10.76 -6.36 14.22
N SER A 72 -9.89 -5.66 13.50
CA SER A 72 -10.13 -5.17 12.14
C SER A 72 -9.77 -6.19 11.04
N GLY A 73 -9.00 -7.21 11.37
CA GLY A 73 -8.49 -8.20 10.40
C GLY A 73 -7.46 -7.63 9.43
N THR A 74 -6.71 -6.60 9.86
CA THR A 74 -5.75 -5.86 9.04
C THR A 74 -4.30 -6.09 9.46
N ALA A 75 -3.36 -5.94 8.52
CA ALA A 75 -1.95 -5.82 8.82
C ALA A 75 -1.56 -4.34 8.82
N GLU A 76 -1.12 -3.85 9.97
CA GLU A 76 -0.74 -2.46 10.16
C GLU A 76 0.75 -2.36 10.47
N LEU A 77 1.46 -1.48 9.75
CA LEU A 77 2.86 -1.14 9.99
C LEU A 77 2.97 0.37 10.17
N GLU A 78 3.60 0.78 11.25
CA GLU A 78 3.89 2.19 11.56
C GLU A 78 5.34 2.51 11.19
N ASN A 79 5.53 3.56 10.41
CA ASN A 79 6.83 4.02 9.90
C ASN A 79 7.68 2.91 9.24
N PRO A 80 7.10 2.06 8.37
CA PRO A 80 7.86 0.97 7.78
C PRO A 80 8.88 1.45 6.78
N LEU A 81 9.97 0.72 6.67
CA LEU A 81 10.85 0.72 5.51
C LEU A 81 10.12 0.04 4.35
N VAL A 82 10.33 0.53 3.13
CA VAL A 82 9.66 0.03 1.93
C VAL A 82 10.70 -0.48 0.94
N LEU A 83 10.58 -1.75 0.58
CA LEU A 83 11.38 -2.39 -0.46
C LEU A 83 10.50 -2.73 -1.65
N ILE A 84 10.84 -2.21 -2.83
CA ILE A 84 10.11 -2.46 -4.07
C ILE A 84 10.98 -3.29 -5.01
N ILE A 85 10.47 -4.47 -5.38
CA ILE A 85 11.17 -5.41 -6.26
C ILE A 85 10.27 -5.74 -7.45
N ASP A 86 10.70 -5.39 -8.65
CA ASP A 86 10.01 -5.72 -9.91
C ASP A 86 10.53 -7.01 -10.55
N SER A 87 11.19 -7.84 -9.78
CA SER A 87 11.63 -9.18 -10.13
C SER A 87 11.15 -10.17 -9.09
N LYS A 88 11.23 -11.46 -9.41
CA LYS A 88 10.79 -12.49 -8.49
C LYS A 88 11.87 -12.82 -7.46
N VAL A 89 11.53 -12.76 -6.18
CA VAL A 89 12.41 -13.18 -5.09
C VAL A 89 12.30 -14.68 -4.90
N GLU A 90 13.30 -15.43 -5.34
CA GLU A 90 13.35 -16.89 -5.30
C GLU A 90 14.05 -17.45 -4.05
N SER A 91 14.90 -16.64 -3.43
CA SER A 91 15.67 -17.04 -2.26
C SER A 91 15.71 -15.96 -1.20
N ILE A 92 15.62 -16.38 0.07
CA ILE A 92 15.77 -15.48 1.22
C ILE A 92 17.13 -14.75 1.24
N ARG A 93 18.15 -15.35 0.62
CA ARG A 93 19.50 -14.78 0.53
C ARG A 93 19.53 -13.47 -0.26
N GLN A 94 18.65 -13.33 -1.26
CA GLN A 94 18.56 -12.13 -2.09
C GLN A 94 18.17 -10.88 -1.30
N ILE A 95 17.40 -11.06 -0.23
CA ILE A 95 16.95 -9.97 0.66
C ILE A 95 17.59 -10.04 2.04
N GLN A 96 18.59 -10.90 2.24
CA GLN A 96 19.24 -11.10 3.53
C GLN A 96 19.82 -9.81 4.12
N PRO A 97 20.55 -8.94 3.38
CA PRO A 97 21.10 -7.70 3.94
C PRO A 97 20.01 -6.78 4.50
N VAL A 98 18.86 -6.69 3.82
CA VAL A 98 17.70 -5.92 4.28
C VAL A 98 17.10 -6.54 5.53
N LEU A 99 16.95 -7.88 5.57
CA LEU A 99 16.42 -8.57 6.74
C LEU A 99 17.33 -8.42 7.97
N GLU A 100 18.63 -8.54 7.80
CA GLU A 100 19.61 -8.31 8.87
C GLU A 100 19.52 -6.88 9.42
N HIS A 101 19.35 -5.89 8.53
CA HIS A 101 19.16 -4.51 8.93
C HIS A 101 17.89 -4.34 9.77
N VAL A 102 16.73 -4.81 9.32
CA VAL A 102 15.47 -4.66 10.06
C VAL A 102 15.43 -5.47 11.38
N ILE A 103 16.12 -6.60 11.43
CA ILE A 103 16.28 -7.37 12.69
C ILE A 103 17.09 -6.54 13.69
N LYS A 104 18.13 -5.89 13.23
CA LYS A 104 19.04 -5.08 14.06
C LYS A 104 18.39 -3.77 14.52
N THR A 105 17.71 -3.07 13.62
CA THR A 105 17.07 -1.77 13.92
C THR A 105 15.69 -1.92 14.56
N LYS A 106 15.04 -3.10 14.43
CA LYS A 106 13.66 -3.36 14.84
C LYS A 106 12.62 -2.54 14.10
N GLU A 107 12.97 -1.96 12.97
CA GLU A 107 12.05 -1.22 12.12
C GLU A 107 11.13 -2.18 11.37
N PRO A 108 9.86 -1.80 11.12
CA PRO A 108 8.97 -2.59 10.29
C PRO A 108 9.41 -2.54 8.82
N LEU A 109 9.10 -3.60 8.07
CA LEU A 109 9.42 -3.71 6.65
C LEU A 109 8.17 -4.04 5.85
N LEU A 110 7.93 -3.27 4.79
CA LEU A 110 6.99 -3.58 3.73
C LEU A 110 7.76 -4.01 2.49
N ILE A 111 7.47 -5.19 1.97
CA ILE A 111 7.98 -5.65 0.67
C ILE A 111 6.84 -5.59 -0.35
N ILE A 112 7.07 -4.92 -1.47
CA ILE A 112 6.18 -4.90 -2.63
C ILE A 112 6.89 -5.64 -3.76
N GLY A 113 6.44 -6.84 -4.08
CA GLY A 113 7.09 -7.68 -5.08
C GLY A 113 6.59 -9.12 -5.05
N GLU A 114 6.91 -9.86 -6.10
CA GLU A 114 6.62 -11.29 -6.18
C GLU A 114 7.63 -12.09 -5.37
N VAL A 115 7.14 -12.86 -4.40
CA VAL A 115 7.97 -13.64 -3.49
C VAL A 115 7.60 -15.11 -3.57
N GLU A 116 8.59 -15.99 -3.78
CA GLU A 116 8.37 -17.44 -3.78
C GLU A 116 7.81 -17.94 -2.44
N SER A 117 7.03 -19.02 -2.51
CA SER A 117 6.33 -19.58 -1.36
C SER A 117 7.26 -20.00 -0.22
N ASN A 118 8.47 -20.48 -0.52
CA ASN A 118 9.48 -20.85 0.46
C ASN A 118 10.02 -19.63 1.20
N VAL A 119 10.26 -18.52 0.47
CA VAL A 119 10.71 -17.24 1.04
C VAL A 119 9.61 -16.63 1.90
N LEU A 120 8.38 -16.61 1.37
CA LEU A 120 7.21 -16.12 2.10
C LEU A 120 7.01 -16.88 3.43
N SER A 121 7.14 -18.21 3.41
CA SER A 121 7.05 -19.06 4.60
C SER A 121 8.15 -18.75 5.62
N ALA A 122 9.37 -18.51 5.18
CA ALA A 122 10.48 -18.11 6.03
C ALA A 122 10.25 -16.74 6.69
N LEU A 123 9.73 -15.77 5.94
CA LEU A 123 9.38 -14.44 6.45
C LEU A 123 8.26 -14.52 7.48
N LEU A 124 7.21 -15.29 7.21
CA LEU A 124 6.11 -15.53 8.15
C LEU A 124 6.60 -16.19 9.45
N MET A 125 7.48 -17.19 9.34
CA MET A 125 8.04 -17.84 10.51
C MET A 125 8.83 -16.87 11.38
N ASN A 126 9.63 -16.00 10.80
CA ASN A 126 10.37 -14.97 11.53
C ASN A 126 9.45 -13.92 12.16
N LYS A 127 8.38 -13.53 11.46
CA LYS A 127 7.34 -12.65 12.01
C LYS A 127 6.66 -13.29 13.22
N MET A 128 6.26 -14.57 13.11
CA MET A 128 5.58 -15.28 14.21
C MET A 128 6.48 -15.46 15.44
N LYS A 129 7.78 -15.60 15.24
CA LYS A 129 8.78 -15.62 16.31
C LYS A 129 9.05 -14.24 16.94
N GLY A 130 8.49 -13.18 16.37
CA GLY A 130 8.69 -11.80 16.82
C GLY A 130 10.06 -11.21 16.46
N ASN A 131 10.81 -11.85 15.56
CA ASN A 131 12.12 -11.37 15.11
C ASN A 131 12.00 -10.13 14.23
N ILE A 132 10.97 -10.08 13.38
CA ILE A 132 10.72 -8.99 12.43
C ILE A 132 9.24 -8.59 12.44
N LYS A 133 8.99 -7.33 12.10
CA LYS A 133 7.66 -6.80 11.77
C LYS A 133 7.63 -6.60 10.25
N ILE A 134 6.89 -7.44 9.55
CA ILE A 134 6.89 -7.46 8.10
C ILE A 134 5.50 -7.68 7.52
N ASN A 135 5.26 -7.08 6.35
CA ASN A 135 4.17 -7.43 5.46
C ASN A 135 4.70 -7.50 4.02
N VAL A 136 4.09 -8.33 3.21
CA VAL A 136 4.43 -8.54 1.81
C VAL A 136 3.18 -8.32 0.97
N LEU A 137 3.30 -7.54 -0.08
CA LEU A 137 2.24 -7.26 -1.06
C LEU A 137 2.68 -7.72 -2.44
N ASP A 138 1.77 -8.34 -3.17
CA ASP A 138 1.99 -8.69 -4.58
C ASP A 138 2.17 -7.44 -5.44
N PRO A 139 2.86 -7.55 -6.58
CA PRO A 139 2.93 -6.48 -7.56
C PRO A 139 1.53 -6.05 -8.05
N PRO A 140 1.34 -4.75 -8.37
CA PRO A 140 0.00 -4.17 -8.55
C PRO A 140 -0.74 -4.65 -9.80
N ALA A 141 -0.03 -4.89 -10.88
CA ALA A 141 -0.61 -5.18 -12.20
C ALA A 141 0.39 -5.98 -13.05
N TYR A 142 0.18 -5.98 -14.36
CA TYR A 142 1.08 -6.61 -15.33
C TYR A 142 1.53 -5.61 -16.39
N GLY A 143 2.70 -5.86 -16.99
CA GLY A 143 3.24 -5.06 -18.10
C GLY A 143 3.53 -3.60 -17.74
N LEU A 144 3.29 -2.69 -18.67
CA LEU A 144 3.60 -1.26 -18.52
C LEU A 144 2.90 -0.61 -17.32
N ARG A 145 1.65 -0.98 -17.05
CA ARG A 145 0.89 -0.45 -15.91
C ARG A 145 1.51 -0.83 -14.56
N ARG A 146 2.11 -2.01 -14.48
CA ARG A 146 2.86 -2.42 -13.27
C ARG A 146 4.03 -1.48 -13.04
N LYS A 147 4.80 -1.20 -14.08
CA LYS A 147 5.95 -0.29 -14.00
C LYS A 147 5.52 1.12 -13.54
N GLU A 148 4.50 1.70 -14.17
CA GLU A 148 4.00 3.04 -13.81
C GLU A 148 3.61 3.12 -12.32
N ILE A 149 2.87 2.13 -11.81
CA ILE A 149 2.45 2.12 -10.40
C ILE A 149 3.65 1.94 -9.45
N LEU A 150 4.61 1.09 -9.81
CA LEU A 150 5.81 0.89 -8.99
C LEU A 150 6.70 2.15 -9.00
N ASP A 151 6.84 2.81 -10.15
CA ASP A 151 7.57 4.09 -10.28
C ASP A 151 6.93 5.18 -9.39
N ASP A 152 5.59 5.30 -9.41
CA ASP A 152 4.85 6.22 -8.55
C ASP A 152 5.07 5.92 -7.06
N LEU A 153 4.99 4.65 -6.67
CA LEU A 153 5.24 4.24 -5.28
C LEU A 153 6.68 4.50 -4.85
N ALA A 154 7.65 4.23 -5.73
CA ALA A 154 9.05 4.50 -5.46
C ALA A 154 9.31 5.99 -5.25
N LEU A 155 8.71 6.84 -6.10
CA LEU A 155 8.80 8.30 -5.96
C LEU A 155 8.18 8.78 -4.64
N LEU A 156 7.02 8.25 -4.26
CA LEU A 156 6.32 8.65 -3.04
C LEU A 156 7.03 8.19 -1.76
N THR A 157 7.65 7.04 -1.78
CA THR A 157 8.32 6.45 -0.61
C THR A 157 9.82 6.75 -0.55
N GLY A 158 10.40 7.26 -1.63
CA GLY A 158 11.84 7.42 -1.77
C GLY A 158 12.59 6.10 -1.92
N SER A 159 11.91 5.03 -2.34
CA SER A 159 12.52 3.73 -2.60
C SER A 159 13.20 3.69 -3.97
N THR A 160 14.20 2.83 -4.12
CA THR A 160 14.73 2.44 -5.43
C THR A 160 14.12 1.11 -5.84
N ILE A 161 13.58 1.02 -7.06
CA ILE A 161 13.02 -0.22 -7.59
C ILE A 161 14.18 -1.14 -8.00
N VAL A 162 14.15 -2.38 -7.53
CA VAL A 162 15.09 -3.42 -7.94
C VAL A 162 14.48 -4.20 -9.10
N ASN A 163 15.17 -4.24 -10.24
CA ASN A 163 14.71 -4.93 -11.44
C ASN A 163 15.88 -5.58 -12.21
N GLU A 164 15.90 -6.91 -12.26
CA GLU A 164 16.92 -7.68 -12.98
C GLU A 164 16.92 -7.40 -14.48
N ASP A 165 15.76 -7.15 -15.09
CA ASP A 165 15.66 -6.83 -16.52
C ASP A 165 16.35 -5.51 -16.87
N LEU A 166 16.54 -4.63 -15.89
CA LEU A 166 17.28 -3.38 -16.03
C LEU A 166 18.76 -3.50 -15.65
N GLY A 167 19.19 -4.69 -15.22
CA GLY A 167 20.58 -4.99 -14.90
C GLY A 167 20.92 -4.97 -13.42
N ASP A 168 19.94 -4.84 -12.54
CA ASP A 168 20.15 -4.92 -11.10
C ASP A 168 20.42 -6.37 -10.68
N ASP A 169 21.31 -6.56 -9.72
CA ASP A 169 21.58 -7.88 -9.12
C ASP A 169 20.78 -8.00 -7.81
N LEU A 170 19.80 -8.92 -7.80
CA LEU A 170 19.02 -9.22 -6.59
C LEU A 170 19.89 -9.66 -5.40
N ASN A 171 21.08 -10.21 -5.65
CA ASN A 171 21.98 -10.60 -4.57
C ASN A 171 22.75 -9.40 -3.97
N SER A 172 22.61 -8.22 -4.57
CA SER A 172 23.28 -6.98 -4.17
C SER A 172 22.30 -5.93 -3.67
N ILE A 173 21.11 -6.32 -3.21
CA ILE A 173 20.14 -5.38 -2.62
C ILE A 173 20.70 -4.85 -1.30
N GLU A 174 20.92 -3.54 -1.26
CA GLU A 174 21.46 -2.84 -0.10
C GLU A 174 20.36 -2.04 0.63
N VAL A 175 20.70 -1.56 1.81
CA VAL A 175 19.79 -0.74 2.63
C VAL A 175 19.40 0.59 1.94
N ASP A 176 20.26 1.09 1.07
CA ASP A 176 20.05 2.34 0.33
C ASP A 176 18.90 2.26 -0.70
N TYR A 177 18.46 1.04 -1.04
CA TYR A 177 17.27 0.82 -1.87
C TYR A 177 15.96 1.04 -1.13
N LEU A 178 16.00 1.06 0.22
CA LEU A 178 14.83 1.19 1.05
C LEU A 178 14.31 2.62 1.08
N GLY A 179 13.02 2.77 0.80
CA GLY A 179 12.28 3.98 1.10
C GLY A 179 11.57 3.88 2.44
N ARG A 180 10.71 4.85 2.71
CA ARG A 180 9.94 4.94 3.95
C ARG A 180 8.55 5.50 3.70
N CYS A 181 7.59 5.07 4.49
CA CYS A 181 6.28 5.70 4.55
C CYS A 181 5.83 5.83 6.02
N VAL A 182 4.77 6.60 6.26
CA VAL A 182 4.29 6.88 7.62
C VAL A 182 3.52 5.71 8.19
N LYS A 183 2.64 5.12 7.38
CA LYS A 183 1.81 4.00 7.81
C LYS A 183 1.36 3.17 6.62
N VAL A 184 1.25 1.87 6.82
CA VAL A 184 0.60 0.96 5.87
C VAL A 184 -0.48 0.18 6.59
N VAL A 185 -1.68 0.18 6.03
CA VAL A 185 -2.80 -0.63 6.47
C VAL A 185 -3.19 -1.55 5.33
N THR A 186 -3.07 -2.85 5.53
CA THR A 186 -3.40 -3.86 4.53
C THR A 186 -4.64 -4.62 4.96
N GLU A 187 -5.68 -4.49 4.17
CA GLU A 187 -6.93 -5.23 4.26
C GLU A 187 -6.89 -6.50 3.39
N LYS A 188 -7.99 -7.24 3.32
CA LYS A 188 -8.07 -8.47 2.52
C LYS A 188 -7.82 -8.27 1.03
N LYS A 189 -8.23 -7.13 0.46
CA LYS A 189 -8.20 -6.89 -1.00
C LYS A 189 -7.39 -5.67 -1.41
N LYS A 190 -7.15 -4.75 -0.51
CA LYS A 190 -6.47 -3.47 -0.76
C LYS A 190 -5.54 -3.10 0.37
N SER A 191 -4.64 -2.20 0.09
CA SER A 191 -3.75 -1.60 1.09
C SER A 191 -3.76 -0.08 0.94
N ILE A 192 -3.57 0.61 2.05
CA ILE A 192 -3.46 2.06 2.09
C ILE A 192 -2.06 2.39 2.57
N ILE A 193 -1.31 3.08 1.73
CA ILE A 193 0.07 3.50 2.00
C ILE A 193 0.05 5.00 2.24
N ARG A 194 0.31 5.43 3.49
CA ARG A 194 0.40 6.84 3.87
C ARG A 194 1.83 7.30 3.78
N VAL A 195 2.06 8.41 3.09
CA VAL A 195 3.37 9.06 2.97
C VAL A 195 3.31 10.46 3.61
N GLU A 196 4.43 10.97 4.07
CA GLU A 196 4.52 12.38 4.48
C GLU A 196 4.35 13.28 3.25
N LYS A 197 3.64 14.40 3.45
CA LYS A 197 3.50 15.44 2.41
C LYS A 197 4.79 16.23 2.26
#